data_60195295afd15619ce305a5e03c3e720
#
_entry.id   60195295afd15619ce305a5e03c3e720
#
_cell.length_a   1.000
_cell.length_b   1.000
_cell.length_c   1.000
_cell.angle_alpha   90.00
_cell.angle_beta   90.00
_cell.angle_gamma   90.00
#
_symmetry.space_group_name_H-M   'P 1'
#
loop_
_entity.id
_entity.type
_entity.pdbx_description
1 polymer ?
#
loop_
_entity_poly.entity_id
_entity_poly.type
_entity_poly.pdbx_seq_one_letter_code
_entity_poly.pdbx_strand_id
1 'polypeptide(L)'
;MRDGTLIVEDLHKRYGKNEVLRGVSLRAKAGSVISIIGSSGSGKSTFLRCINFLEQPNAGRIFLNGEEIRMVLDKNGNLKVADSGQLRRMRVKLAMVFQHFNLWLHLTALENVIEAPIHVLGLSRTEAIERARENLAKVGLNHAIETMYPAHLSGGQQQRVAIARALTMEPEVMLFDEPTSALDPELVGEVLRVMQRLATEGRTMIVVTHEMSFARNVSNHVIFLDKGIVEEEGPPDRIFQTPRSERLRQFLAALIK
;
A
#
# COMPACT_ATOMS: atom_id res chain seq x y z
N MET A 1 -10.10 1.37 -24.43
CA MET A 1 -9.88 0.57 -23.21
C MET A 1 -9.18 1.45 -22.19
N ARG A 2 -9.56 1.42 -20.90
CA ARG A 2 -8.82 2.13 -19.85
C ARG A 2 -7.52 1.36 -19.61
N ASP A 3 -6.39 1.95 -19.95
CA ASP A 3 -5.07 1.33 -19.84
C ASP A 3 -4.52 1.56 -18.42
N GLY A 4 -4.63 0.57 -17.55
CA GLY A 4 -4.12 0.60 -16.17
C GLY A 4 -4.70 -0.53 -15.31
N THR A 5 -3.85 -1.14 -14.48
CA THR A 5 -4.27 -2.17 -13.51
C THR A 5 -5.11 -1.57 -12.40
N LEU A 6 -4.69 -0.39 -11.87
CA LEU A 6 -5.44 0.37 -10.87
C LEU A 6 -5.63 1.80 -11.38
N ILE A 7 -6.88 2.26 -11.42
CA ILE A 7 -7.21 3.65 -11.78
C ILE A 7 -8.10 4.22 -10.68
N VAL A 8 -7.70 5.36 -10.17
CA VAL A 8 -8.45 6.18 -9.22
C VAL A 8 -8.74 7.51 -9.89
N GLU A 9 -10.01 7.90 -9.93
CA GLU A 9 -10.44 9.12 -10.59
C GLU A 9 -11.18 10.02 -9.60
N ASP A 10 -10.68 11.23 -9.42
CA ASP A 10 -11.33 12.34 -8.69
C ASP A 10 -11.79 11.94 -7.28
N LEU A 11 -10.90 11.34 -6.48
CA LEU A 11 -11.24 10.80 -5.18
C LEU A 11 -11.32 11.89 -4.12
N HIS A 12 -12.48 11.99 -3.46
CA HIS A 12 -12.75 12.92 -2.36
C HIS A 12 -12.97 12.18 -1.05
N LYS A 13 -12.45 12.73 0.04
CA LYS A 13 -12.71 12.25 1.40
C LYS A 13 -12.80 13.42 2.37
N ARG A 14 -13.85 13.40 3.19
CA ARG A 14 -14.02 14.35 4.29
C ARG A 14 -14.35 13.62 5.59
N TYR A 15 -13.94 14.20 6.70
CA TYR A 15 -14.32 13.83 8.06
C TYR A 15 -15.05 15.02 8.68
N GLY A 16 -16.37 14.91 8.82
CA GLY A 16 -17.20 16.03 9.19
C GLY A 16 -17.08 17.20 8.19
N LYS A 17 -16.58 18.35 8.65
CA LYS A 17 -16.36 19.54 7.80
C LYS A 17 -14.96 19.59 7.18
N ASN A 18 -14.03 18.75 7.62
CA ASN A 18 -12.65 18.76 7.13
C ASN A 18 -12.52 17.87 5.88
N GLU A 19 -12.24 18.49 4.74
CA GLU A 19 -11.97 17.79 3.48
C GLU A 19 -10.49 17.44 3.42
N VAL A 20 -10.19 16.14 3.49
CA VAL A 20 -8.82 15.57 3.53
C VAL A 20 -8.31 15.22 2.14
N LEU A 21 -9.20 14.76 1.25
CA LEU A 21 -8.88 14.52 -0.17
C LEU A 21 -9.82 15.35 -1.04
N ARG A 22 -9.24 16.03 -2.02
CA ARG A 22 -9.89 17.03 -2.87
C ARG A 22 -9.68 16.73 -4.34
N GLY A 23 -10.23 15.58 -4.82
CA GLY A 23 -10.11 15.21 -6.22
C GLY A 23 -8.78 14.55 -6.59
N VAL A 24 -8.24 13.70 -5.72
CA VAL A 24 -6.97 12.98 -5.96
C VAL A 24 -7.19 11.88 -6.98
N SER A 25 -6.36 11.86 -8.03
CA SER A 25 -6.37 10.84 -9.07
C SER A 25 -5.03 10.12 -9.15
N LEU A 26 -5.07 8.83 -9.57
CA LEU A 26 -3.88 8.00 -9.76
C LEU A 26 -4.14 6.98 -10.86
N ARG A 27 -3.10 6.68 -11.65
CA ARG A 27 -3.15 5.61 -12.63
C ARG A 27 -1.89 4.75 -12.55
N ALA A 28 -2.05 3.49 -12.17
CA ALA A 28 -0.97 2.52 -12.10
C ALA A 28 -1.12 1.48 -13.21
N LYS A 29 -0.06 1.26 -13.99
CA LYS A 29 0.07 0.15 -14.94
C LYS A 29 0.64 -1.08 -14.24
N ALA A 30 0.46 -2.25 -14.84
CA ALA A 30 1.09 -3.47 -14.35
C ALA A 30 2.61 -3.31 -14.23
N GLY A 31 3.17 -3.75 -13.11
CA GLY A 31 4.60 -3.66 -12.83
C GLY A 31 5.11 -2.26 -12.47
N SER A 32 4.25 -1.24 -12.39
CA SER A 32 4.69 0.09 -11.98
C SER A 32 4.78 0.23 -10.46
N VAL A 33 5.78 1.00 -10.02
CA VAL A 33 5.95 1.44 -8.64
C VAL A 33 5.66 2.93 -8.57
N ILE A 34 4.62 3.31 -7.86
CA ILE A 34 4.26 4.72 -7.64
C ILE A 34 4.50 5.07 -6.18
N SER A 35 5.37 6.03 -5.91
CA SER A 35 5.54 6.59 -4.57
C SER A 35 4.69 7.83 -4.37
N ILE A 36 4.04 7.90 -3.21
CA ILE A 36 3.29 9.07 -2.76
C ILE A 36 4.06 9.69 -1.60
N ILE A 37 4.55 10.91 -1.81
CA ILE A 37 5.30 11.68 -0.82
C ILE A 37 4.51 12.93 -0.41
N GLY A 38 4.87 13.54 0.71
CA GLY A 38 4.20 14.75 1.21
C GLY A 38 4.29 14.87 2.72
N SER A 39 3.95 16.05 3.23
CA SER A 39 3.99 16.34 4.68
C SER A 39 2.99 15.49 5.47
N SER A 40 3.21 15.38 6.77
CA SER A 40 2.22 14.76 7.67
C SER A 40 0.88 15.48 7.55
N GLY A 41 -0.21 14.71 7.56
CA GLY A 41 -1.57 15.26 7.40
C GLY A 41 -1.95 15.67 5.97
N SER A 42 -1.11 15.45 4.95
CA SER A 42 -1.45 15.79 3.55
C SER A 42 -2.53 14.87 2.91
N GLY A 43 -2.90 13.76 3.56
CA GLY A 43 -3.93 12.84 3.10
C GLY A 43 -3.42 11.52 2.51
N LYS A 44 -2.11 11.25 2.49
CA LYS A 44 -1.47 10.06 1.87
C LYS A 44 -2.09 8.73 2.33
N SER A 45 -2.07 8.45 3.63
CA SER A 45 -2.62 7.22 4.21
C SER A 45 -4.13 7.12 4.01
N THR A 46 -4.85 8.27 4.10
CA THR A 46 -6.29 8.33 3.83
C THR A 46 -6.56 7.93 2.37
N PHE A 47 -5.75 8.39 1.42
CA PHE A 47 -5.87 8.04 0.01
C PHE A 47 -5.70 6.53 -0.20
N LEU A 48 -4.63 5.92 0.35
CA LEU A 48 -4.42 4.48 0.27
C LEU A 48 -5.59 3.69 0.88
N ARG A 49 -6.08 4.10 2.04
CA ARG A 49 -7.20 3.45 2.73
C ARG A 49 -8.51 3.59 1.98
N CYS A 50 -8.71 4.68 1.25
CA CYS A 50 -9.86 4.82 0.34
C CYS A 50 -9.74 3.88 -0.87
N ILE A 51 -8.56 3.65 -1.43
CA ILE A 51 -8.36 2.70 -2.54
C ILE A 51 -8.78 1.29 -2.14
N ASN A 52 -8.44 0.85 -0.92
CA ASN A 52 -8.82 -0.47 -0.40
C ASN A 52 -10.19 -0.49 0.30
N PHE A 53 -10.91 0.63 0.33
CA PHE A 53 -12.20 0.78 1.05
C PHE A 53 -12.13 0.44 2.54
N LEU A 54 -10.96 0.58 3.18
CA LEU A 54 -10.85 0.65 4.63
C LEU A 54 -11.44 1.97 5.15
N GLU A 55 -11.30 3.02 4.34
CA GLU A 55 -12.01 4.29 4.47
C GLU A 55 -12.93 4.47 3.27
N GLN A 56 -14.17 4.82 3.54
CA GLN A 56 -15.15 5.06 2.48
C GLN A 56 -14.91 6.45 1.86
N PRO A 57 -14.66 6.57 0.55
CA PRO A 57 -14.60 7.87 -0.12
C PRO A 57 -15.98 8.54 -0.13
N ASN A 58 -16.00 9.87 -0.26
CA ASN A 58 -17.23 10.63 -0.39
C ASN A 58 -17.61 10.88 -1.86
N ALA A 59 -16.63 10.88 -2.77
CA ALA A 59 -16.82 10.96 -4.21
C ALA A 59 -15.62 10.34 -4.94
N GLY A 60 -15.75 10.17 -6.24
CA GLY A 60 -14.72 9.60 -7.10
C GLY A 60 -15.04 8.18 -7.57
N ARG A 61 -14.14 7.62 -8.38
CA ARG A 61 -14.30 6.27 -8.94
C ARG A 61 -12.99 5.49 -8.81
N ILE A 62 -13.09 4.18 -8.58
CA ILE A 62 -11.97 3.28 -8.49
C ILE A 62 -12.21 2.11 -9.43
N PHE A 63 -11.20 1.79 -10.24
CA PHE A 63 -11.23 0.69 -11.19
C PHE A 63 -10.03 -0.22 -10.95
N LEU A 64 -10.28 -1.52 -10.94
CA LEU A 64 -9.24 -2.54 -10.92
C LEU A 64 -9.41 -3.42 -12.16
N ASN A 65 -8.37 -3.50 -13.00
CA ASN A 65 -8.40 -4.20 -14.29
C ASN A 65 -9.59 -3.80 -15.19
N GLY A 66 -9.94 -2.53 -15.19
CA GLY A 66 -11.05 -2.00 -15.97
C GLY A 66 -12.44 -2.23 -15.35
N GLU A 67 -12.55 -3.02 -14.26
CA GLU A 67 -13.80 -3.20 -13.52
C GLU A 67 -13.97 -2.05 -12.52
N GLU A 68 -15.07 -1.29 -12.65
CA GLU A 68 -15.42 -0.24 -11.70
C GLU A 68 -16.00 -0.81 -10.42
N ILE A 69 -15.51 -0.36 -9.27
CA ILE A 69 -16.11 -0.68 -7.97
C ILE A 69 -17.38 0.17 -7.83
N ARG A 70 -18.52 -0.49 -7.91
CA ARG A 70 -19.82 0.19 -7.87
C ARG A 70 -20.10 0.75 -6.49
N MET A 71 -20.36 2.06 -6.44
CA MET A 71 -20.78 2.76 -5.25
C MET A 71 -22.22 3.27 -5.42
N VAL A 72 -23.00 3.22 -4.36
CA VAL A 72 -24.38 3.72 -4.29
C VAL A 72 -24.56 4.58 -3.05
N LEU A 73 -25.52 5.49 -3.08
CA LEU A 73 -25.86 6.27 -1.90
C LEU A 73 -26.66 5.41 -0.93
N ASP A 74 -26.33 5.45 0.34
CA ASP A 74 -27.15 4.90 1.42
C ASP A 74 -28.34 5.83 1.75
N LYS A 75 -29.17 5.42 2.71
CA LYS A 75 -30.34 6.20 3.15
C LYS A 75 -29.98 7.57 3.74
N ASN A 76 -28.72 7.77 4.14
CA ASN A 76 -28.19 9.01 4.72
C ASN A 76 -27.44 9.86 3.69
N GLY A 77 -27.42 9.45 2.41
CA GLY A 77 -26.70 10.14 1.35
C GLY A 77 -25.19 9.90 1.35
N ASN A 78 -24.69 8.91 2.10
CA ASN A 78 -23.28 8.53 2.05
C ASN A 78 -23.06 7.47 0.96
N LEU A 79 -21.95 7.60 0.24
CA LEU A 79 -21.53 6.56 -0.69
C LEU A 79 -21.15 5.28 0.07
N LYS A 80 -21.57 4.13 -0.42
CA LYS A 80 -21.15 2.81 0.03
C LYS A 80 -20.96 1.89 -1.17
N VAL A 81 -20.15 0.85 -1.00
CA VAL A 81 -20.02 -0.18 -2.04
C VAL A 81 -21.35 -0.91 -2.22
N ALA A 82 -21.80 -1.02 -3.46
CA ALA A 82 -23.10 -1.62 -3.80
C ALA A 82 -23.13 -3.14 -3.57
N ASP A 83 -22.02 -3.83 -3.85
CA ASP A 83 -21.87 -5.28 -3.75
C ASP A 83 -20.69 -5.64 -2.85
N SER A 84 -20.99 -6.22 -1.70
CA SER A 84 -19.97 -6.71 -0.73
C SER A 84 -19.14 -7.87 -1.30
N GLY A 85 -19.68 -8.65 -2.21
CA GLY A 85 -18.96 -9.72 -2.91
C GLY A 85 -17.91 -9.15 -3.87
N GLN A 86 -18.24 -8.08 -4.61
CA GLN A 86 -17.29 -7.36 -5.44
C GLN A 86 -16.16 -6.77 -4.60
N LEU A 87 -16.49 -6.14 -3.47
CA LEU A 87 -15.48 -5.59 -2.55
C LEU A 87 -14.55 -6.67 -2.00
N ARG A 88 -15.07 -7.85 -1.65
CA ARG A 88 -14.26 -8.97 -1.17
C ARG A 88 -13.28 -9.45 -2.25
N ARG A 89 -13.75 -9.68 -3.48
CA ARG A 89 -12.89 -10.07 -4.61
C ARG A 89 -11.82 -9.02 -4.89
N MET A 90 -12.17 -7.74 -4.83
CA MET A 90 -11.22 -6.65 -5.03
C MET A 90 -10.14 -6.63 -3.94
N ARG A 91 -10.51 -6.79 -2.66
CA ARG A 91 -9.54 -6.78 -1.54
C ARG A 91 -8.55 -7.95 -1.59
N VAL A 92 -8.92 -9.07 -2.17
CA VAL A 92 -7.98 -10.17 -2.46
C VAL A 92 -6.87 -9.70 -3.41
N LYS A 93 -7.23 -8.90 -4.42
CA LYS A 93 -6.33 -8.39 -5.46
C LYS A 93 -5.55 -7.14 -5.02
N LEU A 94 -6.02 -6.43 -3.99
CA LEU A 94 -5.41 -5.22 -3.43
C LEU A 94 -4.91 -5.48 -2.01
N ALA A 95 -3.74 -6.08 -1.88
CA ALA A 95 -3.17 -6.32 -0.56
C ALA A 95 -2.60 -5.04 0.05
N MET A 96 -2.79 -4.86 1.36
CA MET A 96 -2.29 -3.69 2.08
C MET A 96 -1.30 -4.09 3.17
N VAL A 97 -0.16 -3.40 3.19
CA VAL A 97 0.88 -3.49 4.22
C VAL A 97 0.85 -2.18 5.01
N PHE A 98 0.69 -2.28 6.32
CA PHE A 98 0.48 -1.14 7.21
C PHE A 98 1.77 -0.71 7.91
N GLN A 99 1.78 0.51 8.41
CA GLN A 99 2.84 1.07 9.24
C GLN A 99 3.07 0.26 10.53
N HIS A 100 2.00 -0.18 11.20
CA HIS A 100 2.03 -0.95 12.45
C HIS A 100 1.81 -2.44 12.20
N PHE A 101 2.52 -3.07 11.34
CA PHE A 101 2.55 -4.51 11.01
C PHE A 101 1.18 -5.22 11.02
N ASN A 102 0.31 -4.96 11.98
CA ASN A 102 -1.04 -5.51 12.20
C ASN A 102 -1.05 -7.05 12.17
N LEU A 103 -0.07 -7.66 12.83
CA LEU A 103 -0.04 -9.10 13.05
C LEU A 103 -1.01 -9.49 14.18
N TRP A 104 -1.64 -10.64 14.03
CA TRP A 104 -2.42 -11.25 15.10
C TRP A 104 -1.48 -11.77 16.17
N LEU A 105 -1.53 -11.17 17.38
CA LEU A 105 -0.56 -11.43 18.45
C LEU A 105 -0.64 -12.84 19.04
N HIS A 106 -1.80 -13.47 18.91
CA HIS A 106 -2.08 -14.84 19.38
C HIS A 106 -1.75 -15.93 18.35
N LEU A 107 -1.31 -15.55 17.16
CA LEU A 107 -0.88 -16.46 16.10
C LEU A 107 0.63 -16.35 15.89
N THR A 108 1.25 -17.47 15.55
CA THR A 108 2.66 -17.52 15.15
C THR A 108 2.89 -16.79 13.83
N ALA A 109 4.14 -16.58 13.43
CA ALA A 109 4.48 -15.96 12.14
C ALA A 109 3.90 -16.76 10.96
N LEU A 110 4.02 -18.09 10.96
CA LEU A 110 3.45 -18.93 9.91
C LEU A 110 1.92 -18.84 9.89
N GLU A 111 1.27 -18.95 11.05
CA GLU A 111 -0.20 -18.85 11.16
C GLU A 111 -0.72 -17.48 10.66
N ASN A 112 -0.03 -16.39 10.98
CA ASN A 112 -0.35 -15.07 10.43
C ASN A 112 -0.35 -15.03 8.91
N VAL A 113 0.50 -15.82 8.25
CA VAL A 113 0.64 -15.83 6.79
C VAL A 113 -0.38 -16.75 6.12
N ILE A 114 -0.72 -17.91 6.75
CA ILE A 114 -1.62 -18.91 6.14
C ILE A 114 -3.11 -18.65 6.37
N GLU A 115 -3.48 -17.82 7.34
CA GLU A 115 -4.87 -17.61 7.76
C GLU A 115 -5.76 -17.14 6.59
N ALA A 116 -5.35 -16.08 5.90
CA ALA A 116 -6.12 -15.56 4.78
C ALA A 116 -6.15 -16.50 3.56
N PRO A 117 -5.06 -17.13 3.11
CA PRO A 117 -5.10 -18.15 2.07
C PRO A 117 -6.08 -19.30 2.33
N ILE A 118 -6.16 -19.80 3.55
CA ILE A 118 -7.10 -20.86 3.91
C ILE A 118 -8.54 -20.36 3.88
N HIS A 119 -8.85 -19.26 4.57
CA HIS A 119 -10.23 -18.83 4.79
C HIS A 119 -10.80 -17.95 3.67
N VAL A 120 -9.96 -17.33 2.85
CA VAL A 120 -10.40 -16.43 1.77
C VAL A 120 -10.22 -17.05 0.39
N LEU A 121 -9.08 -17.73 0.15
CA LEU A 121 -8.82 -18.40 -1.13
C LEU A 121 -9.30 -19.85 -1.14
N GLY A 122 -9.60 -20.44 0.03
CA GLY A 122 -10.06 -21.83 0.15
C GLY A 122 -8.95 -22.87 -0.07
N LEU A 123 -7.67 -22.46 0.10
CA LEU A 123 -6.55 -23.40 -0.02
C LEU A 123 -6.58 -24.45 1.10
N SER A 124 -6.10 -25.65 0.80
CA SER A 124 -5.80 -26.62 1.84
C SER A 124 -4.69 -26.08 2.76
N ARG A 125 -4.66 -26.57 4.01
CA ARG A 125 -3.62 -26.16 4.96
C ARG A 125 -2.22 -26.45 4.44
N THR A 126 -2.02 -27.57 3.73
CA THR A 126 -0.73 -27.97 3.16
C THR A 126 -0.30 -26.95 2.07
N GLU A 127 -1.15 -26.66 1.10
CA GLU A 127 -0.87 -25.68 0.06
C GLU A 127 -0.59 -24.28 0.63
N ALA A 128 -1.37 -23.87 1.64
CA ALA A 128 -1.17 -22.59 2.31
C ALA A 128 0.19 -22.51 3.01
N ILE A 129 0.63 -23.59 3.68
CA ILE A 129 1.95 -23.68 4.35
C ILE A 129 3.09 -23.62 3.31
N GLU A 130 3.01 -24.36 2.23
CA GLU A 130 4.02 -24.36 1.16
C GLU A 130 4.17 -22.95 0.58
N ARG A 131 3.07 -22.32 0.19
CA ARG A 131 3.05 -20.95 -0.33
C ARG A 131 3.54 -19.93 0.69
N ALA A 132 3.20 -20.09 1.97
CA ALA A 132 3.66 -19.22 3.04
C ALA A 132 5.19 -19.29 3.20
N ARG A 133 5.76 -20.51 3.21
CA ARG A 133 7.21 -20.73 3.31
C ARG A 133 7.98 -20.10 2.15
N GLU A 134 7.49 -20.24 0.94
CA GLU A 134 8.07 -19.58 -0.22
C GLU A 134 8.10 -18.06 -0.05
N ASN A 135 7.00 -17.47 0.42
CA ASN A 135 6.92 -16.00 0.60
C ASN A 135 7.71 -15.52 1.83
N LEU A 136 7.79 -16.30 2.91
CA LEU A 136 8.68 -16.02 4.04
C LEU A 136 10.15 -16.02 3.60
N ALA A 137 10.57 -17.02 2.82
CA ALA A 137 11.92 -17.08 2.25
C ALA A 137 12.19 -15.89 1.31
N LYS A 138 11.21 -15.51 0.49
CA LYS A 138 11.28 -14.36 -0.42
C LYS A 138 11.57 -13.05 0.30
N VAL A 139 11.00 -12.86 1.50
CA VAL A 139 11.26 -11.68 2.32
C VAL A 139 12.48 -11.85 3.25
N GLY A 140 13.28 -12.91 3.06
CA GLY A 140 14.52 -13.15 3.79
C GLY A 140 14.32 -13.65 5.23
N LEU A 141 13.21 -14.35 5.48
CA LEU A 141 12.93 -14.99 6.77
C LEU A 141 13.12 -16.51 6.65
N ASN A 142 13.79 -17.10 7.61
CA ASN A 142 14.07 -18.53 7.64
C ASN A 142 13.01 -19.31 8.45
N HIS A 143 13.07 -20.64 8.42
CA HIS A 143 12.13 -21.52 9.13
C HIS A 143 12.09 -21.33 10.66
N ALA A 144 13.19 -20.80 11.26
CA ALA A 144 13.25 -20.63 12.71
C ALA A 144 12.17 -19.68 13.25
N ILE A 145 11.68 -18.74 12.43
CA ILE A 145 10.65 -17.78 12.85
C ILE A 145 9.22 -18.32 12.73
N GLU A 146 8.99 -19.43 12.00
CA GLU A 146 7.64 -19.92 11.70
C GLU A 146 6.77 -20.14 12.95
N THR A 147 7.39 -20.63 14.02
CA THR A 147 6.74 -20.92 15.31
C THR A 147 6.83 -19.76 16.32
N MET A 148 7.49 -18.66 15.95
CA MET A 148 7.61 -17.50 16.84
C MET A 148 6.35 -16.64 16.78
N TYR A 149 5.96 -16.12 17.95
CA TYR A 149 4.89 -15.14 18.05
C TYR A 149 5.41 -13.73 17.78
N PRO A 150 4.55 -12.78 17.35
CA PRO A 150 4.96 -11.41 17.05
C PRO A 150 5.76 -10.74 18.15
N ALA A 151 5.45 -10.99 19.42
CA ALA A 151 6.17 -10.44 20.57
C ALA A 151 7.66 -10.84 20.64
N HIS A 152 8.04 -11.92 19.97
CA HIS A 152 9.43 -12.42 19.94
C HIS A 152 10.17 -12.06 18.64
N LEU A 153 9.54 -11.31 17.75
CA LEU A 153 10.11 -10.86 16.49
C LEU A 153 10.56 -9.40 16.58
N SER A 154 11.71 -9.08 15.96
CA SER A 154 12.09 -7.67 15.79
C SER A 154 11.07 -6.93 14.92
N GLY A 155 11.02 -5.59 15.00
CA GLY A 155 10.13 -4.78 14.15
C GLY A 155 10.32 -5.07 12.66
N GLY A 156 11.57 -5.18 12.20
CA GLY A 156 11.88 -5.55 10.82
C GLY A 156 11.42 -6.96 10.44
N GLN A 157 11.49 -7.93 11.35
CA GLN A 157 10.93 -9.27 11.14
C GLN A 157 9.42 -9.24 11.07
N GLN A 158 8.74 -8.51 11.98
CA GLN A 158 7.28 -8.36 11.97
C GLN A 158 6.80 -7.74 10.67
N GLN A 159 7.47 -6.69 10.18
CA GLN A 159 7.13 -6.07 8.90
C GLN A 159 7.33 -7.01 7.71
N ARG A 160 8.41 -7.78 7.71
CA ARG A 160 8.64 -8.79 6.67
C ARG A 160 7.61 -9.91 6.70
N VAL A 161 7.14 -10.35 7.89
CA VAL A 161 5.99 -11.26 8.01
C VAL A 161 4.72 -10.63 7.43
N ALA A 162 4.45 -9.34 7.72
CA ALA A 162 3.30 -8.64 7.16
C ALA A 162 3.36 -8.54 5.61
N ILE A 163 4.56 -8.33 5.05
CA ILE A 163 4.77 -8.35 3.60
C ILE A 163 4.54 -9.77 3.04
N ALA A 164 5.09 -10.81 3.68
CA ALA A 164 4.87 -12.21 3.26
C ALA A 164 3.38 -12.58 3.30
N ARG A 165 2.65 -12.18 4.36
CA ARG A 165 1.20 -12.34 4.46
C ARG A 165 0.46 -11.71 3.28
N ALA A 166 0.85 -10.51 2.88
CA ALA A 166 0.28 -9.82 1.72
C ALA A 166 0.59 -10.56 0.41
N LEU A 167 1.84 -11.01 0.22
CA LEU A 167 2.29 -11.72 -0.98
C LEU A 167 1.60 -13.08 -1.17
N THR A 168 1.30 -13.79 -0.07
CA THR A 168 0.69 -15.12 -0.09
C THR A 168 -0.74 -15.11 -0.66
N MET A 169 -1.38 -13.94 -0.69
CA MET A 169 -2.66 -13.72 -1.36
C MET A 169 -2.54 -13.53 -2.88
N GLU A 170 -1.32 -13.50 -3.44
CA GLU A 170 -1.03 -13.25 -4.87
C GLU A 170 -1.72 -11.99 -5.41
N PRO A 171 -1.54 -10.84 -4.76
CA PRO A 171 -2.24 -9.62 -5.15
C PRO A 171 -1.75 -9.09 -6.50
N GLU A 172 -2.64 -8.42 -7.21
CA GLU A 172 -2.31 -7.68 -8.45
C GLU A 172 -1.67 -6.33 -8.16
N VAL A 173 -2.04 -5.70 -7.04
CA VAL A 173 -1.47 -4.44 -6.56
C VAL A 173 -1.20 -4.53 -5.06
N MET A 174 -0.04 -4.09 -4.64
CA MET A 174 0.33 -3.97 -3.23
C MET A 174 0.31 -2.49 -2.82
N LEU A 175 -0.38 -2.20 -1.74
CA LEU A 175 -0.49 -0.87 -1.14
C LEU A 175 0.36 -0.85 0.13
N PHE A 176 1.34 0.06 0.21
CA PHE A 176 2.22 0.21 1.38
C PHE A 176 1.97 1.55 2.05
N ASP A 177 1.48 1.53 3.30
CA ASP A 177 1.22 2.72 4.11
C ASP A 177 2.37 2.91 5.10
N GLU A 178 3.38 3.70 4.72
CA GLU A 178 4.57 4.04 5.52
C GLU A 178 5.25 2.80 6.16
N PRO A 179 5.68 1.80 5.36
CA PRO A 179 6.08 0.48 5.86
C PRO A 179 7.33 0.47 6.74
N THR A 180 8.07 1.57 6.82
CA THR A 180 9.31 1.70 7.60
C THR A 180 9.19 2.65 8.79
N SER A 181 8.12 3.44 8.89
CA SER A 181 8.01 4.53 9.86
C SER A 181 7.93 4.08 11.33
N ALA A 182 7.59 2.82 11.59
CA ALA A 182 7.54 2.22 12.93
C ALA A 182 8.80 1.40 13.28
N LEU A 183 9.85 1.47 12.45
CA LEU A 183 11.08 0.70 12.61
C LEU A 183 12.22 1.55 13.14
N ASP A 184 13.10 0.89 13.90
CA ASP A 184 14.40 1.46 14.21
C ASP A 184 15.22 1.68 12.92
N PRO A 185 16.02 2.77 12.82
CA PRO A 185 16.75 3.12 11.60
C PRO A 185 17.61 2.00 11.01
N GLU A 186 18.20 1.17 11.87
CA GLU A 186 19.03 0.02 11.47
C GLU A 186 18.23 -1.08 10.75
N LEU A 187 16.93 -1.21 11.03
CA LEU A 187 16.05 -2.22 10.45
C LEU A 187 15.38 -1.77 9.13
N VAL A 188 15.33 -0.46 8.87
CA VAL A 188 14.71 0.13 7.67
C VAL A 188 15.30 -0.47 6.40
N GLY A 189 16.62 -0.59 6.33
CA GLY A 189 17.32 -1.11 5.15
C GLY A 189 16.92 -2.52 4.74
N GLU A 190 16.57 -3.38 5.70
CA GLU A 190 16.12 -4.75 5.41
C GLU A 190 14.77 -4.77 4.69
N VAL A 191 13.82 -3.98 5.16
CA VAL A 191 12.48 -3.86 4.56
C VAL A 191 12.55 -3.22 3.19
N LEU A 192 13.34 -2.15 3.03
CA LEU A 192 13.52 -1.50 1.73
C LEU A 192 14.16 -2.43 0.69
N ARG A 193 15.11 -3.29 1.06
CA ARG A 193 15.68 -4.30 0.15
C ARG A 193 14.63 -5.31 -0.31
N VAL A 194 13.72 -5.74 0.56
CA VAL A 194 12.60 -6.60 0.17
C VAL A 194 11.71 -5.87 -0.84
N MET A 195 11.32 -4.63 -0.57
CA MET A 195 10.48 -3.85 -1.49
C MET A 195 11.16 -3.60 -2.85
N GLN A 196 12.47 -3.34 -2.88
CA GLN A 196 13.25 -3.21 -4.13
C GLN A 196 13.22 -4.51 -4.93
N ARG A 197 13.39 -5.67 -4.28
CA ARG A 197 13.27 -6.98 -4.95
C ARG A 197 11.89 -7.17 -5.55
N LEU A 198 10.82 -6.85 -4.83
CA LEU A 198 9.46 -6.94 -5.35
C LEU A 198 9.23 -6.04 -6.56
N ALA A 199 9.83 -4.85 -6.56
CA ALA A 199 9.81 -3.95 -7.71
C ALA A 199 10.52 -4.56 -8.93
N THR A 200 11.71 -5.16 -8.74
CA THR A 200 12.45 -5.84 -9.82
C THR A 200 11.75 -7.10 -10.33
N GLU A 201 10.94 -7.76 -9.49
CA GLU A 201 10.07 -8.88 -9.90
C GLU A 201 8.82 -8.41 -10.69
N GLY A 202 8.67 -7.10 -10.93
CA GLY A 202 7.55 -6.54 -11.69
C GLY A 202 6.23 -6.45 -10.90
N ARG A 203 6.27 -6.41 -9.57
CA ARG A 203 5.07 -6.19 -8.75
C ARG A 203 4.56 -4.77 -8.90
N THR A 204 3.26 -4.61 -9.07
CA THR A 204 2.62 -3.28 -9.05
C THR A 204 2.49 -2.81 -7.61
N MET A 205 3.06 -1.64 -7.29
CA MET A 205 3.11 -1.13 -5.92
C MET A 205 2.73 0.34 -5.87
N ILE A 206 1.89 0.70 -4.88
CA ILE A 206 1.63 2.08 -4.48
C ILE A 206 2.19 2.24 -3.07
N VAL A 207 3.16 3.13 -2.90
CA VAL A 207 3.94 3.24 -1.68
C VAL A 207 3.85 4.65 -1.11
N VAL A 208 3.19 4.81 0.02
CA VAL A 208 3.31 6.01 0.85
C VAL A 208 4.60 5.89 1.66
N THR A 209 5.51 6.83 1.52
CA THR A 209 6.83 6.72 2.16
C THR A 209 7.45 8.07 2.48
N HIS A 210 8.28 8.09 3.52
CA HIS A 210 9.22 9.15 3.85
C HIS A 210 10.67 8.81 3.41
N GLU A 211 10.89 7.64 2.81
CA GLU A 211 12.18 7.18 2.30
C GLU A 211 12.44 7.76 0.90
N MET A 212 13.01 8.96 0.83
CA MET A 212 13.21 9.67 -0.44
C MET A 212 14.17 8.94 -1.38
N SER A 213 15.16 8.24 -0.84
CA SER A 213 16.09 7.40 -1.62
C SER A 213 15.35 6.24 -2.31
N PHE A 214 14.39 5.61 -1.63
CA PHE A 214 13.52 4.60 -2.22
C PHE A 214 12.64 5.21 -3.31
N ALA A 215 11.93 6.30 -3.02
CA ALA A 215 11.07 6.97 -3.97
C ALA A 215 11.82 7.42 -5.23
N ARG A 216 13.06 7.87 -5.08
CA ARG A 216 13.91 8.32 -6.20
C ARG A 216 14.43 7.15 -7.05
N ASN A 217 14.88 6.06 -6.43
CA ASN A 217 15.65 5.03 -7.11
C ASN A 217 14.80 3.83 -7.57
N VAL A 218 13.61 3.64 -7.01
CA VAL A 218 12.79 2.44 -7.25
C VAL A 218 11.48 2.78 -7.97
N SER A 219 10.95 3.99 -7.81
CA SER A 219 9.67 4.35 -8.40
C SER A 219 9.78 4.67 -9.89
N ASN A 220 8.72 4.35 -10.63
CA ASN A 220 8.54 4.81 -12.01
C ASN A 220 7.85 6.19 -12.04
N HIS A 221 7.09 6.49 -11.02
CA HIS A 221 6.31 7.73 -10.89
C HIS A 221 6.24 8.16 -9.43
N VAL A 222 6.29 9.46 -9.18
CA VAL A 222 6.18 10.03 -7.84
C VAL A 222 5.07 11.07 -7.83
N ILE A 223 4.21 10.99 -6.83
CA ILE A 223 3.12 11.95 -6.58
C ILE A 223 3.47 12.72 -5.30
N PHE A 224 3.56 14.03 -5.39
CA PHE A 224 3.65 14.91 -4.21
C PHE A 224 2.25 15.38 -3.85
N LEU A 225 1.76 14.92 -2.70
CA LEU A 225 0.45 15.27 -2.14
C LEU A 225 0.62 16.37 -1.08
N ASP A 226 -0.04 17.49 -1.24
CA ASP A 226 -0.10 18.56 -0.23
C ASP A 226 -1.55 18.99 -0.02
N LYS A 227 -1.99 19.11 1.23
CA LYS A 227 -3.34 19.57 1.62
C LYS A 227 -4.49 18.91 0.86
N GLY A 228 -4.35 17.62 0.58
CA GLY A 228 -5.39 16.81 -0.07
C GLY A 228 -5.47 16.92 -1.58
N ILE A 229 -4.53 17.57 -2.25
CA ILE A 229 -4.43 17.65 -3.71
C ILE A 229 -3.10 17.11 -4.21
N VAL A 230 -3.06 16.66 -5.46
CA VAL A 230 -1.81 16.38 -6.17
C VAL A 230 -1.21 17.72 -6.57
N GLU A 231 -0.19 18.16 -5.84
CA GLU A 231 0.51 19.42 -6.10
C GLU A 231 1.46 19.31 -7.29
N GLU A 232 2.18 18.19 -7.35
CA GLU A 232 3.03 17.88 -8.51
C GLU A 232 3.20 16.35 -8.61
N GLU A 233 3.29 15.83 -9.85
CA GLU A 233 3.57 14.44 -10.12
C GLU A 233 4.44 14.24 -11.35
N GLY A 234 5.19 13.15 -11.42
CA GLY A 234 6.00 12.83 -12.58
C GLY A 234 7.07 11.77 -12.31
N PRO A 235 7.98 11.55 -13.27
CA PRO A 235 9.11 10.67 -13.07
C PRO A 235 10.02 11.19 -11.95
N PRO A 236 10.73 10.28 -11.21
CA PRO A 236 11.55 10.66 -10.07
C PRO A 236 12.54 11.79 -10.35
N ASP A 237 13.25 11.74 -11.48
CA ASP A 237 14.23 12.78 -11.83
C ASP A 237 13.61 14.18 -11.88
N ARG A 238 12.40 14.30 -12.43
CA ARG A 238 11.70 15.57 -12.47
C ARG A 238 11.31 16.06 -11.07
N ILE A 239 10.78 15.18 -10.24
CA ILE A 239 10.30 15.52 -8.90
C ILE A 239 11.47 15.90 -7.97
N PHE A 240 12.58 15.17 -8.03
CA PHE A 240 13.69 15.36 -7.09
C PHE A 240 14.78 16.31 -7.58
N GLN A 241 14.97 16.48 -8.91
CA GLN A 241 16.04 17.31 -9.47
C GLN A 241 15.56 18.66 -9.98
N THR A 242 14.36 18.68 -10.60
CA THR A 242 13.80 19.89 -11.25
C THR A 242 12.33 20.15 -10.85
N PRO A 243 12.03 20.21 -9.52
CA PRO A 243 10.67 20.45 -9.07
C PRO A 243 10.16 21.82 -9.54
N ARG A 244 8.93 21.86 -10.06
CA ARG A 244 8.29 23.07 -10.54
C ARG A 244 7.55 23.81 -9.45
N SER A 245 6.86 23.06 -8.56
CA SER A 245 6.13 23.63 -7.46
C SER A 245 7.07 24.20 -6.40
N GLU A 246 6.83 25.44 -5.99
CA GLU A 246 7.52 26.07 -4.87
C GLU A 246 7.32 25.27 -3.58
N ARG A 247 6.12 24.73 -3.39
CA ARG A 247 5.78 23.91 -2.22
C ARG A 247 6.59 22.62 -2.17
N LEU A 248 6.79 21.95 -3.33
CA LEU A 248 7.63 20.76 -3.42
C LEU A 248 9.11 21.11 -3.13
N ARG A 249 9.63 22.22 -3.67
CA ARG A 249 11.00 22.68 -3.36
C ARG A 249 11.22 22.87 -1.86
N GLN A 250 10.28 23.53 -1.18
CA GLN A 250 10.33 23.75 0.28
C GLN A 250 10.27 22.42 1.03
N PHE A 251 9.43 21.49 0.60
CA PHE A 251 9.33 20.15 1.22
C PHE A 251 10.64 19.39 1.09
N LEU A 252 11.24 19.33 -0.10
CA LEU A 252 12.51 18.63 -0.32
C LEU A 252 13.66 19.28 0.44
N ALA A 253 13.74 20.60 0.50
CA ALA A 253 14.78 21.32 1.25
C ALA A 253 14.70 21.06 2.76
N ALA A 254 13.52 20.81 3.31
CA ALA A 254 13.34 20.49 4.72
C ALA A 254 13.82 19.07 5.10
N LEU A 255 13.95 18.17 4.14
CA LEU A 255 14.41 16.78 4.34
C LEU A 255 15.95 16.64 4.32
N ILE A 256 16.67 17.66 3.84
CA ILE A 256 18.13 17.65 3.71
C ILE A 256 18.80 18.22 4.98
N LYS A 257 18.02 18.70 5.93
CA LYS A 257 18.49 19.17 7.24
C LYS A 257 18.53 18.02 8.25
#